data_03d3914553c506b8a650cde6790bb194
#
_entry.id   03d3914553c506b8a650cde6790bb194
#
_cell.length_a   1.000
_cell.length_b   1.000
_cell.length_c   1.000
_cell.angle_alpha   90.00
_cell.angle_beta   90.00
_cell.angle_gamma   90.00
#
_symmetry.space_group_name_H-M   'P 1'
#
loop_
_entity.id
_entity.type
_entity.pdbx_description
1 polymer ?
#
loop_
_entity_poly.entity_id
_entity_poly.type
_entity_poly.pdbx_seq_one_letter_code
_entity_poly.pdbx_strand_id
1 'polypeptide(L)'
;MKHIALSLAVSAALIGLQTVPAFAGSYEGPTGLQLYSLRADFAKDVPGTLKYVSELGFREVELAGTYKMEPAEFKKLLDANKLNPVAGHFPYNQLRDDPEGVAKDAKALGLKYVGCAWIPHKGNFDEAQCRAAAAVFNKAGEIFARHGMKCFYHVHGYEFRPLGDGTVFDLLMTETNPKFVTFEMDILWVVFPGQCPVKLFEKYGKRWELVHLKDLKKGVKTGEHTGKTDVTNDVALGSGQMDYVAILKAAQKAGVKYYFIEDESPSVREQLPQSLKFLKQVKW
;
A
#
# COMPACT_ATOMS: atom_id res chain seq x y z
N MET A 1 25.90 -83.94 21.58
CA MET A 1 25.58 -82.66 22.19
C MET A 1 25.53 -81.66 21.05
N LYS A 2 24.33 -81.17 20.72
CA LYS A 2 24.09 -80.26 19.57
C LYS A 2 23.90 -78.86 20.17
N HIS A 3 24.80 -77.91 19.81
CA HIS A 3 24.65 -76.53 20.21
C HIS A 3 23.72 -75.82 19.21
N ILE A 4 22.62 -75.27 19.70
CA ILE A 4 21.68 -74.42 18.92
C ILE A 4 22.12 -72.95 19.17
N ALA A 5 22.57 -72.30 18.12
CA ALA A 5 22.84 -70.86 18.15
C ALA A 5 21.56 -70.06 17.82
N LEU A 6 21.16 -69.24 18.73
CA LEU A 6 20.01 -68.37 18.60
C LEU A 6 20.48 -67.02 18.06
N SER A 7 20.10 -66.69 16.83
CA SER A 7 20.42 -65.38 16.22
C SER A 7 19.29 -64.41 16.55
N LEU A 8 19.63 -63.33 17.32
CA LEU A 8 18.76 -62.18 17.53
C LEU A 8 18.90 -61.25 16.31
N ALA A 9 17.84 -61.08 15.57
CA ALA A 9 17.73 -60.00 14.56
C ALA A 9 17.23 -58.72 15.22
N VAL A 10 18.08 -57.72 15.25
CA VAL A 10 17.74 -56.34 15.73
C VAL A 10 17.21 -55.57 14.51
N SER A 11 15.91 -55.32 14.48
CA SER A 11 15.28 -54.45 13.49
C SER A 11 15.44 -53.02 13.90
N ALA A 12 16.32 -52.27 13.23
CA ALA A 12 16.46 -50.81 13.41
C ALA A 12 15.31 -50.12 12.66
N ALA A 13 14.36 -49.55 13.38
CA ALA A 13 13.35 -48.65 12.84
C ALA A 13 13.98 -47.32 12.48
N LEU A 14 14.15 -47.04 11.19
CA LEU A 14 14.49 -45.72 10.67
C LEU A 14 13.30 -44.77 10.88
N ILE A 15 13.34 -43.95 11.92
CA ILE A 15 12.44 -42.82 12.08
C ILE A 15 12.89 -41.77 11.06
N GLY A 16 12.18 -41.71 9.93
CA GLY A 16 12.38 -40.64 8.96
C GLY A 16 12.02 -39.30 9.60
N LEU A 17 13.01 -38.48 9.92
CA LEU A 17 12.81 -37.07 10.19
C LEU A 17 12.20 -36.45 8.92
N GLN A 18 10.91 -36.15 8.95
CA GLN A 18 10.30 -35.27 7.96
C GLN A 18 10.85 -33.86 8.23
N THR A 19 11.78 -33.41 7.40
CA THR A 19 12.23 -32.02 7.40
C THR A 19 11.05 -31.18 6.95
N VAL A 20 10.42 -30.48 7.90
CA VAL A 20 9.47 -29.41 7.60
C VAL A 20 10.28 -28.39 6.76
N PRO A 21 9.81 -28.03 5.54
CA PRO A 21 10.52 -27.03 4.76
C PRO A 21 10.62 -25.75 5.58
N ALA A 22 11.86 -25.32 5.85
CA ALA A 22 12.07 -24.02 6.47
C ALA A 22 11.57 -22.96 5.48
N PHE A 23 10.65 -22.09 5.92
CA PHE A 23 10.25 -20.94 5.11
C PHE A 23 11.50 -20.10 4.85
N ALA A 24 11.74 -19.77 3.56
CA ALA A 24 12.94 -19.04 3.14
C ALA A 24 12.85 -17.52 3.38
N GLY A 25 11.69 -17.02 3.81
CA GLY A 25 11.47 -15.59 4.08
C GLY A 25 10.18 -15.32 4.84
N SER A 26 10.04 -14.07 5.22
CA SER A 26 8.86 -13.53 5.92
C SER A 26 8.64 -12.08 5.53
N TYR A 27 7.45 -11.56 5.81
CA TYR A 27 7.22 -10.12 5.72
C TYR A 27 7.88 -9.44 6.93
N GLU A 28 8.82 -8.53 6.67
CA GLU A 28 9.61 -7.86 7.72
C GLU A 28 9.22 -6.38 7.92
N GLY A 29 8.20 -5.88 7.18
CA GLY A 29 7.74 -4.49 7.31
C GLY A 29 8.77 -3.44 6.93
N PRO A 30 8.65 -2.17 7.29
CA PRO A 30 7.70 -1.59 8.27
C PRO A 30 6.26 -1.58 7.77
N THR A 31 5.29 -1.80 8.68
CA THR A 31 3.87 -1.66 8.40
C THR A 31 3.38 -0.33 8.96
N GLY A 32 2.94 0.54 8.10
CA GLY A 32 2.27 1.80 8.44
C GLY A 32 0.75 1.70 8.33
N LEU A 33 0.08 2.80 8.63
CA LEU A 33 -1.36 2.97 8.46
C LEU A 33 -1.64 4.19 7.58
N GLN A 34 -2.47 4.01 6.54
CA GLN A 34 -3.13 5.15 5.87
C GLN A 34 -4.25 5.67 6.78
N LEU A 35 -4.15 6.92 7.22
CA LEU A 35 -5.06 7.49 8.22
C LEU A 35 -6.50 7.67 7.73
N TYR A 36 -6.73 7.61 6.42
CA TYR A 36 -8.08 7.59 5.85
C TYR A 36 -8.93 6.42 6.35
N SER A 37 -8.29 5.33 6.73
CA SER A 37 -8.94 4.16 7.34
C SER A 37 -9.81 4.55 8.54
N LEU A 38 -9.35 5.52 9.34
CA LEU A 38 -10.03 5.99 10.54
C LEU A 38 -10.72 7.37 10.34
N ARG A 39 -11.08 7.72 9.09
CA ARG A 39 -11.69 9.02 8.76
C ARG A 39 -12.92 9.39 9.60
N ALA A 40 -13.73 8.39 9.96
CA ALA A 40 -14.91 8.62 10.79
C ALA A 40 -14.57 8.95 12.26
N ASP A 41 -13.44 8.42 12.76
CA ASP A 41 -12.93 8.71 14.09
C ASP A 41 -12.22 10.07 14.11
N PHE A 42 -11.38 10.34 13.13
CA PHE A 42 -10.71 11.64 12.97
C PHE A 42 -11.70 12.81 12.85
N ALA A 43 -12.87 12.59 12.25
CA ALA A 43 -13.93 13.59 12.17
C ALA A 43 -14.49 13.99 13.56
N LYS A 44 -14.30 13.15 14.58
CA LYS A 44 -14.82 13.33 15.93
C LYS A 44 -13.74 13.78 16.91
N ASP A 45 -12.59 13.12 16.89
CA ASP A 45 -11.51 13.32 17.85
C ASP A 45 -10.14 13.00 17.20
N VAL A 46 -9.43 14.04 16.77
CA VAL A 46 -8.10 13.90 16.16
C VAL A 46 -7.07 13.39 17.18
N PRO A 47 -6.89 14.01 18.38
CA PRO A 47 -5.90 13.54 19.34
C PRO A 47 -6.14 12.10 19.81
N GLY A 48 -7.37 11.75 20.16
CA GLY A 48 -7.72 10.40 20.61
C GLY A 48 -7.54 9.35 19.53
N THR A 49 -7.79 9.70 18.25
CA THR A 49 -7.57 8.78 17.13
C THR A 49 -6.09 8.54 16.89
N LEU A 50 -5.23 9.57 16.94
CA LEU A 50 -3.77 9.41 16.83
C LEU A 50 -3.22 8.56 17.98
N LYS A 51 -3.71 8.75 19.20
CA LYS A 51 -3.36 7.91 20.33
C LYS A 51 -3.72 6.44 20.07
N TYR A 52 -4.93 6.18 19.59
CA TYR A 52 -5.38 4.83 19.22
C TYR A 52 -4.47 4.19 18.16
N VAL A 53 -4.10 4.91 17.11
CA VAL A 53 -3.16 4.44 16.08
C VAL A 53 -1.81 4.03 16.70
N SER A 54 -1.29 4.86 17.61
CA SER A 54 -0.03 4.57 18.31
C SER A 54 -0.16 3.35 19.24
N GLU A 55 -1.28 3.19 19.93
CA GLU A 55 -1.58 2.06 20.83
C GLU A 55 -1.72 0.73 20.07
N LEU A 56 -2.20 0.74 18.82
CA LEU A 56 -2.18 -0.42 17.93
C LEU A 56 -0.75 -0.86 17.53
N GLY A 57 0.24 -0.03 17.82
CA GLY A 57 1.65 -0.32 17.54
C GLY A 57 2.18 0.25 16.24
N PHE A 58 1.39 1.00 15.47
CA PHE A 58 1.89 1.71 14.29
C PHE A 58 2.92 2.77 14.68
N ARG A 59 3.89 2.97 13.79
CA ARG A 59 4.91 4.03 13.91
C ARG A 59 4.98 4.86 12.64
N GLU A 60 4.85 4.22 11.49
CA GLU A 60 4.77 4.90 10.20
C GLU A 60 3.31 5.17 9.86
N VAL A 61 3.01 6.36 9.35
CA VAL A 61 1.67 6.72 8.88
C VAL A 61 1.73 7.43 7.54
N GLU A 62 0.68 7.26 6.78
CA GLU A 62 0.39 8.07 5.62
C GLU A 62 -0.80 8.98 5.90
N LEU A 63 -0.65 10.26 5.56
CA LEU A 63 -1.62 11.28 5.89
C LEU A 63 -2.72 11.42 4.81
N ALA A 64 -3.96 11.49 5.24
CA ALA A 64 -5.13 11.81 4.42
C ALA A 64 -5.58 13.28 4.58
N GLY A 65 -4.65 14.17 4.93
CA GLY A 65 -4.88 15.56 5.26
C GLY A 65 -4.52 15.89 6.70
N THR A 66 -4.77 17.13 7.11
CA THR A 66 -4.45 17.66 8.46
C THR A 66 -5.70 17.91 9.31
N TYR A 67 -6.86 17.50 8.86
CA TYR A 67 -8.13 17.66 9.58
C TYR A 67 -8.43 19.12 9.98
N LYS A 68 -8.13 20.07 9.08
CA LYS A 68 -8.25 21.52 9.24
C LYS A 68 -7.29 22.15 10.25
N MET A 69 -6.26 21.42 10.66
CA MET A 69 -5.18 21.97 11.50
C MET A 69 -4.08 22.53 10.63
N GLU A 70 -3.34 23.52 11.17
CA GLU A 70 -2.09 23.96 10.55
C GLU A 70 -1.08 22.80 10.52
N PRO A 71 -0.32 22.63 9.41
CA PRO A 71 0.61 21.50 9.25
C PRO A 71 1.56 21.31 10.43
N ALA A 72 2.14 22.40 10.95
CA ALA A 72 3.08 22.34 12.07
C ALA A 72 2.41 21.93 13.39
N GLU A 73 1.13 22.24 13.58
CA GLU A 73 0.38 21.82 14.78
C GLU A 73 -0.01 20.35 14.70
N PHE A 74 -0.47 19.91 13.53
CA PHE A 74 -0.74 18.49 13.31
C PHE A 74 0.52 17.64 13.49
N LYS A 75 1.69 18.14 13.00
CA LYS A 75 2.99 17.49 13.21
C LYS A 75 3.32 17.31 14.70
N LYS A 76 3.06 18.30 15.54
CA LYS A 76 3.28 18.19 16.99
C LYS A 76 2.44 17.07 17.63
N LEU A 77 1.18 16.88 17.16
CA LEU A 77 0.33 15.79 17.65
C LEU A 77 0.85 14.42 17.19
N LEU A 78 1.32 14.31 15.95
CA LEU A 78 1.98 13.09 15.46
C LEU A 78 3.20 12.75 16.30
N ASP A 79 4.07 13.72 16.58
CA ASP A 79 5.29 13.54 17.39
C ASP A 79 4.97 13.13 18.82
N ALA A 80 3.99 13.76 19.44
CA ALA A 80 3.52 13.41 20.79
C ALA A 80 3.04 11.95 20.89
N ASN A 81 2.51 11.40 19.80
CA ASN A 81 2.08 10.02 19.68
C ASN A 81 3.15 9.09 19.07
N LYS A 82 4.38 9.57 18.82
CA LYS A 82 5.50 8.82 18.23
C LYS A 82 5.13 8.25 16.84
N LEU A 83 4.32 8.97 16.07
CA LEU A 83 3.93 8.63 14.72
C LEU A 83 4.78 9.43 13.73
N ASN A 84 5.43 8.71 12.82
CA ASN A 84 6.28 9.28 11.78
C ASN A 84 5.49 9.37 10.47
N PRO A 85 5.11 10.56 9.99
CA PRO A 85 4.44 10.73 8.72
C PRO A 85 5.43 10.56 7.58
N VAL A 86 5.28 9.49 6.81
CA VAL A 86 6.18 9.17 5.68
C VAL A 86 5.68 9.77 4.39
N ALA A 87 4.38 9.65 4.14
CA ALA A 87 3.71 10.06 2.93
C ALA A 87 2.43 10.83 3.26
N GLY A 88 1.91 11.56 2.28
CA GLY A 88 0.63 12.24 2.45
C GLY A 88 -0.05 12.57 1.14
N HIS A 89 -1.37 12.42 1.13
CA HIS A 89 -2.23 12.76 0.01
C HIS A 89 -2.68 14.20 0.07
N PHE A 90 -2.51 14.90 -1.04
CA PHE A 90 -2.99 16.24 -1.28
C PHE A 90 -3.96 16.25 -2.46
N PRO A 91 -4.94 17.16 -2.50
CA PRO A 91 -5.83 17.30 -3.65
C PRO A 91 -5.05 17.56 -4.95
N TYR A 92 -5.42 16.89 -6.04
CA TYR A 92 -4.77 17.03 -7.34
C TYR A 92 -4.67 18.48 -7.82
N ASN A 93 -5.72 19.28 -7.61
CA ASN A 93 -5.73 20.69 -7.99
C ASN A 93 -4.66 21.50 -7.25
N GLN A 94 -4.32 21.18 -6.00
CA GLN A 94 -3.23 21.84 -5.28
C GLN A 94 -1.87 21.49 -5.89
N LEU A 95 -1.64 20.24 -6.27
CA LEU A 95 -0.42 19.83 -6.97
C LEU A 95 -0.27 20.56 -8.32
N ARG A 96 -1.39 20.82 -9.01
CA ARG A 96 -1.43 21.52 -10.29
C ARG A 96 -1.20 23.02 -10.14
N ASP A 97 -1.91 23.66 -9.21
CA ASP A 97 -2.06 25.11 -9.15
C ASP A 97 -1.05 25.76 -8.20
N ASP A 98 -0.69 25.11 -7.08
CA ASP A 98 0.24 25.59 -6.07
C ASP A 98 1.17 24.50 -5.50
N PRO A 99 2.00 23.88 -6.33
CA PRO A 99 2.91 22.83 -5.85
C PRO A 99 3.99 23.33 -4.86
N GLU A 100 4.35 24.64 -4.88
CA GLU A 100 5.28 25.21 -3.89
C GLU A 100 4.62 25.35 -2.50
N GLY A 101 3.35 25.74 -2.42
CA GLY A 101 2.57 25.74 -1.17
C GLY A 101 2.44 24.34 -0.61
N VAL A 102 2.12 23.36 -1.45
CA VAL A 102 2.09 21.95 -1.05
C VAL A 102 3.45 21.48 -0.53
N ALA A 103 4.56 21.85 -1.20
CA ALA A 103 5.91 21.51 -0.74
C ALA A 103 6.24 22.09 0.63
N LYS A 104 5.81 23.32 0.91
CA LYS A 104 5.97 23.98 2.20
C LYS A 104 5.22 23.23 3.30
N ASP A 105 3.96 22.89 3.06
CA ASP A 105 3.13 22.16 4.02
C ASP A 105 3.66 20.75 4.28
N ALA A 106 4.01 20.04 3.21
CA ALA A 106 4.60 18.71 3.28
C ALA A 106 5.92 18.70 4.07
N LYS A 107 6.76 19.73 3.88
CA LYS A 107 8.00 19.90 4.65
C LYS A 107 7.72 20.18 6.12
N ALA A 108 6.73 21.00 6.45
CA ALA A 108 6.32 21.26 7.84
C ALA A 108 5.80 20.00 8.53
N LEU A 109 5.14 19.09 7.77
CA LEU A 109 4.70 17.77 8.23
C LEU A 109 5.85 16.75 8.31
N GLY A 110 6.99 16.99 7.68
CA GLY A 110 8.14 16.08 7.66
C GLY A 110 7.99 14.92 6.67
N LEU A 111 7.20 15.09 5.61
CA LEU A 111 6.93 14.05 4.62
C LEU A 111 8.16 13.78 3.75
N LYS A 112 8.30 12.53 3.31
CA LYS A 112 9.24 12.08 2.27
C LYS A 112 8.57 11.94 0.91
N TYR A 113 7.28 11.62 0.91
CA TYR A 113 6.48 11.41 -0.29
C TYR A 113 5.23 12.30 -0.24
N VAL A 114 4.96 12.94 -1.36
CA VAL A 114 3.84 13.89 -1.54
C VAL A 114 3.08 13.51 -2.79
N GLY A 115 1.82 13.19 -2.68
CA GLY A 115 1.06 12.72 -3.83
C GLY A 115 -0.44 12.94 -3.72
N CYS A 116 -1.16 12.31 -4.61
CA CYS A 116 -2.61 12.30 -4.58
C CYS A 116 -3.19 10.93 -4.93
N ALA A 117 -4.41 10.68 -4.44
CA ALA A 117 -5.12 9.42 -4.66
C ALA A 117 -6.17 9.50 -5.77
N TRP A 118 -6.47 10.68 -6.28
CA TRP A 118 -7.54 10.85 -7.26
C TRP A 118 -7.22 11.96 -8.25
N ILE A 119 -7.24 11.61 -9.55
CA ILE A 119 -7.18 12.58 -10.64
C ILE A 119 -8.62 12.93 -11.02
N PRO A 120 -9.07 14.19 -10.85
CA PRO A 120 -10.41 14.58 -11.23
C PRO A 120 -10.66 14.38 -12.74
N HIS A 121 -11.71 13.63 -13.07
CA HIS A 121 -12.11 13.39 -14.46
C HIS A 121 -13.61 13.24 -14.58
N LYS A 122 -14.14 13.47 -15.79
CA LYS A 122 -15.55 13.23 -16.13
C LYS A 122 -15.60 12.03 -17.07
N GLY A 123 -16.53 11.12 -16.83
CA GLY A 123 -16.64 9.88 -17.60
C GLY A 123 -15.43 8.97 -17.40
N ASN A 124 -14.98 8.36 -18.48
CA ASN A 124 -13.83 7.49 -18.46
C ASN A 124 -12.53 8.29 -18.41
N PHE A 125 -11.60 7.88 -17.58
CA PHE A 125 -10.24 8.43 -17.58
C PHE A 125 -9.55 8.02 -18.90
N ASP A 126 -9.22 9.00 -19.74
CA ASP A 126 -8.73 8.81 -21.09
C ASP A 126 -7.25 9.21 -21.28
N GLU A 127 -6.75 9.03 -22.50
CA GLU A 127 -5.38 9.37 -22.86
C GLU A 127 -5.05 10.85 -22.64
N ALA A 128 -5.94 11.77 -23.04
CA ALA A 128 -5.69 13.21 -22.91
C ALA A 128 -5.61 13.63 -21.43
N GLN A 129 -6.50 13.11 -20.60
CA GLN A 129 -6.51 13.33 -19.16
C GLN A 129 -5.26 12.73 -18.49
N CYS A 130 -4.81 11.56 -18.94
CA CYS A 130 -3.59 10.91 -18.48
C CYS A 130 -2.35 11.76 -18.77
N ARG A 131 -2.19 12.26 -20.01
CA ARG A 131 -1.07 13.12 -20.38
C ARG A 131 -1.06 14.43 -19.60
N ALA A 132 -2.23 15.03 -19.39
CA ALA A 132 -2.37 16.22 -18.54
C ALA A 132 -1.95 15.94 -17.09
N ALA A 133 -2.35 14.79 -16.54
CA ALA A 133 -1.97 14.40 -15.18
C ALA A 133 -0.48 14.12 -15.06
N ALA A 134 0.13 13.45 -16.04
CA ALA A 134 1.57 13.21 -16.08
C ALA A 134 2.37 14.52 -16.08
N ALA A 135 1.93 15.52 -16.84
CA ALA A 135 2.56 16.85 -16.85
C ALA A 135 2.49 17.53 -15.48
N VAL A 136 1.35 17.43 -14.78
CA VAL A 136 1.20 17.95 -13.41
C VAL A 136 2.15 17.23 -12.45
N PHE A 137 2.19 15.91 -12.46
CA PHE A 137 3.06 15.14 -11.58
C PHE A 137 4.54 15.39 -11.83
N ASN A 138 4.95 15.52 -13.09
CA ASN A 138 6.33 15.87 -13.45
C ASN A 138 6.73 17.24 -12.89
N LYS A 139 5.88 18.26 -13.11
CA LYS A 139 6.13 19.63 -12.60
C LYS A 139 6.16 19.66 -11.06
N ALA A 140 5.15 19.08 -10.42
CA ALA A 140 5.09 19.03 -8.96
C ALA A 140 6.27 18.20 -8.39
N GLY A 141 6.60 17.07 -8.99
CA GLY A 141 7.70 16.20 -8.57
C GLY A 141 9.07 16.88 -8.68
N GLU A 142 9.31 17.70 -9.70
CA GLU A 142 10.52 18.49 -9.82
C GLU A 142 10.63 19.54 -8.68
N ILE A 143 9.50 20.16 -8.31
CA ILE A 143 9.42 21.09 -7.20
C ILE A 143 9.69 20.38 -5.87
N PHE A 144 9.00 19.25 -5.62
CA PHE A 144 9.17 18.47 -4.39
C PHE A 144 10.60 17.95 -4.24
N ALA A 145 11.27 17.58 -5.34
CA ALA A 145 12.66 17.14 -5.32
C ALA A 145 13.64 18.22 -4.84
N ARG A 146 13.37 19.51 -5.13
CA ARG A 146 14.16 20.64 -4.59
C ARG A 146 14.04 20.76 -3.07
N HIS A 147 12.95 20.23 -2.49
CA HIS A 147 12.72 20.18 -1.05
C HIS A 147 13.10 18.84 -0.41
N GLY A 148 13.73 17.93 -1.18
CA GLY A 148 14.15 16.59 -0.71
C GLY A 148 13.02 15.56 -0.61
N MET A 149 11.89 15.81 -1.26
CA MET A 149 10.72 14.95 -1.28
C MET A 149 10.49 14.37 -2.68
N LYS A 150 9.68 13.33 -2.80
CA LYS A 150 9.33 12.68 -4.07
C LYS A 150 7.82 12.74 -4.30
N CYS A 151 7.43 13.06 -5.53
CA CYS A 151 6.03 12.98 -5.92
C CYS A 151 5.59 11.52 -6.07
N PHE A 152 4.37 11.18 -5.66
CA PHE A 152 3.78 9.89 -5.97
C PHE A 152 2.33 10.02 -6.42
N TYR A 153 1.90 9.03 -7.20
CA TYR A 153 0.51 8.83 -7.54
C TYR A 153 0.04 7.49 -6.98
N HIS A 154 -1.06 7.53 -6.22
CA HIS A 154 -1.77 6.36 -5.73
C HIS A 154 -2.75 5.87 -6.80
N VAL A 155 -2.60 4.62 -7.23
CA VAL A 155 -3.48 4.03 -8.23
C VAL A 155 -4.86 3.74 -7.65
N HIS A 156 -5.91 4.01 -8.45
CA HIS A 156 -7.29 3.91 -7.97
C HIS A 156 -8.19 3.03 -8.88
N GLY A 157 -7.58 2.35 -9.86
CA GLY A 157 -8.21 1.33 -10.69
C GLY A 157 -8.76 1.80 -12.03
N TYR A 158 -9.24 3.03 -12.13
CA TYR A 158 -9.79 3.57 -13.38
C TYR A 158 -8.75 3.78 -14.47
N GLU A 159 -7.48 3.93 -14.12
CA GLU A 159 -6.35 4.07 -15.04
C GLU A 159 -5.93 2.77 -15.72
N PHE A 160 -6.42 1.62 -15.25
CA PHE A 160 -6.17 0.34 -15.91
C PHE A 160 -7.10 0.05 -17.09
N ARG A 161 -7.83 1.04 -17.57
CA ARG A 161 -8.64 0.93 -18.81
C ARG A 161 -7.74 0.62 -19.99
N PRO A 162 -8.21 -0.24 -20.93
CA PRO A 162 -7.47 -0.55 -22.15
C PRO A 162 -7.13 0.70 -22.97
N LEU A 163 -5.90 0.77 -23.48
CA LEU A 163 -5.42 1.78 -24.43
C LEU A 163 -4.39 1.14 -25.36
N GLY A 164 -4.74 0.96 -26.63
CA GLY A 164 -3.92 0.21 -27.58
C GLY A 164 -3.63 -1.20 -27.10
N ASP A 165 -2.36 -1.61 -27.09
CA ASP A 165 -1.90 -2.92 -26.61
C ASP A 165 -1.67 -2.95 -25.07
N GLY A 166 -1.97 -1.86 -24.38
CA GLY A 166 -1.76 -1.72 -22.94
C GLY A 166 -2.95 -1.09 -22.23
N THR A 167 -2.65 -0.28 -21.24
CA THR A 167 -3.62 0.45 -20.41
C THR A 167 -3.26 1.94 -20.34
N VAL A 168 -4.19 2.77 -19.89
CA VAL A 168 -3.91 4.19 -19.60
C VAL A 168 -2.84 4.33 -18.52
N PHE A 169 -2.74 3.36 -17.60
CA PHE A 169 -1.66 3.32 -16.61
C PHE A 169 -0.28 3.12 -17.25
N ASP A 170 -0.17 2.28 -18.29
CA ASP A 170 1.08 2.11 -19.02
C ASP A 170 1.57 3.43 -19.65
N LEU A 171 0.62 4.22 -20.17
CA LEU A 171 0.91 5.57 -20.66
C LEU A 171 1.40 6.48 -19.53
N LEU A 172 0.71 6.48 -18.39
CA LEU A 172 1.11 7.28 -17.21
C LEU A 172 2.53 6.95 -16.75
N MET A 173 2.88 5.66 -16.74
CA MET A 173 4.23 5.18 -16.42
C MET A 173 5.29 5.72 -17.40
N THR A 174 4.95 5.78 -18.68
CA THR A 174 5.85 6.25 -19.74
C THR A 174 6.03 7.78 -19.72
N GLU A 175 4.95 8.52 -19.49
CA GLU A 175 4.92 9.98 -19.53
C GLU A 175 5.48 10.63 -18.26
N THR A 176 5.62 9.88 -17.15
CA THR A 176 6.15 10.41 -15.89
C THR A 176 7.64 10.14 -15.72
N ASN A 177 8.38 11.19 -15.30
CA ASN A 177 9.81 11.10 -15.08
C ASN A 177 10.15 10.31 -13.80
N PRO A 178 10.83 9.15 -13.90
CA PRO A 178 11.14 8.29 -12.76
C PRO A 178 12.07 8.95 -11.72
N LYS A 179 12.78 10.00 -12.09
CA LYS A 179 13.60 10.78 -11.15
C LYS A 179 12.76 11.50 -10.10
N PHE A 180 11.57 11.97 -10.48
CA PHE A 180 10.75 12.84 -9.66
C PHE A 180 9.45 12.20 -9.21
N VAL A 181 8.94 11.22 -9.99
CA VAL A 181 7.63 10.59 -9.77
C VAL A 181 7.77 9.10 -9.51
N THR A 182 7.15 8.64 -8.48
CA THR A 182 6.98 7.22 -8.13
C THR A 182 5.50 6.89 -8.01
N PHE A 183 5.18 5.64 -7.70
CA PHE A 183 3.81 5.18 -7.59
C PHE A 183 3.58 4.44 -6.29
N GLU A 184 2.36 4.53 -5.82
CA GLU A 184 1.80 3.72 -4.75
C GLU A 184 0.80 2.74 -5.34
N MET A 185 1.06 1.46 -5.13
CA MET A 185 0.15 0.40 -5.54
C MET A 185 -0.89 0.17 -4.46
N ASP A 186 -2.15 0.45 -4.75
CA ASP A 186 -3.24 -0.10 -3.96
C ASP A 186 -3.60 -1.47 -4.51
N ILE A 187 -3.42 -2.51 -3.71
CA ILE A 187 -3.62 -3.90 -4.13
C ILE A 187 -5.08 -4.15 -4.53
N LEU A 188 -6.05 -3.59 -3.79
CA LEU A 188 -7.47 -3.74 -4.12
C LEU A 188 -7.79 -3.07 -5.45
N TRP A 189 -7.32 -1.83 -5.63
CA TRP A 189 -7.58 -1.07 -6.85
C TRP A 189 -6.79 -1.56 -8.07
N VAL A 190 -5.83 -2.44 -7.89
CA VAL A 190 -5.21 -3.22 -8.99
C VAL A 190 -6.03 -4.45 -9.32
N VAL A 191 -6.47 -5.21 -8.31
CA VAL A 191 -7.19 -6.47 -8.53
C VAL A 191 -8.64 -6.21 -8.98
N PHE A 192 -9.30 -5.19 -8.45
CA PHE A 192 -10.69 -4.89 -8.77
C PHE A 192 -10.94 -4.67 -10.27
N PRO A 193 -10.10 -3.91 -11.03
CA PRO A 193 -10.22 -3.83 -12.48
C PRO A 193 -9.69 -5.04 -13.24
N GLY A 194 -9.25 -6.10 -12.56
CA GLY A 194 -8.81 -7.35 -13.19
C GLY A 194 -7.31 -7.42 -13.48
N GLN A 195 -6.50 -6.53 -12.90
CA GLN A 195 -5.05 -6.57 -13.05
C GLN A 195 -4.41 -7.48 -11.98
N CYS A 196 -3.14 -7.82 -12.20
CA CYS A 196 -2.37 -8.68 -11.29
C CYS A 196 -1.23 -7.87 -10.64
N PRO A 197 -1.26 -7.65 -9.30
CA PRO A 197 -0.20 -6.92 -8.61
C PRO A 197 1.19 -7.50 -8.84
N VAL A 198 1.33 -8.83 -8.82
CA VAL A 198 2.62 -9.51 -9.07
C VAL A 198 3.19 -9.15 -10.42
N LYS A 199 2.37 -9.21 -11.49
CA LYS A 199 2.81 -8.85 -12.85
C LYS A 199 3.18 -7.37 -12.97
N LEU A 200 2.46 -6.48 -12.27
CA LEU A 200 2.77 -5.04 -12.27
C LEU A 200 4.07 -4.73 -11.50
N PHE A 201 4.33 -5.43 -10.39
CA PHE A 201 5.62 -5.35 -9.71
C PHE A 201 6.77 -5.83 -10.60
N GLU A 202 6.59 -6.94 -11.32
CA GLU A 202 7.59 -7.45 -12.26
C GLU A 202 7.83 -6.50 -13.44
N LYS A 203 6.75 -5.94 -13.99
CA LYS A 203 6.82 -5.05 -15.17
C LYS A 203 7.50 -3.71 -14.88
N TYR A 204 7.21 -3.10 -13.73
CA TYR A 204 7.64 -1.73 -13.44
C TYR A 204 8.67 -1.60 -12.31
N GLY A 205 8.90 -2.66 -11.56
CA GLY A 205 9.97 -2.76 -10.57
C GLY A 205 10.02 -1.55 -9.63
N LYS A 206 11.17 -0.88 -9.63
CA LYS A 206 11.47 0.25 -8.73
C LYS A 206 10.60 1.51 -8.91
N ARG A 207 9.66 1.51 -9.87
CA ARG A 207 8.67 2.58 -9.98
C ARG A 207 7.64 2.52 -8.85
N TRP A 208 7.47 1.35 -8.20
CA TRP A 208 6.64 1.14 -7.04
C TRP A 208 7.47 1.32 -5.77
N GLU A 209 7.28 2.42 -5.04
CA GLU A 209 7.97 2.64 -3.77
C GLU A 209 7.05 2.51 -2.55
N LEU A 210 5.75 2.63 -2.75
CA LEU A 210 4.71 2.59 -1.73
C LEU A 210 3.64 1.57 -2.11
N VAL A 211 2.98 0.99 -1.11
CA VAL A 211 1.89 0.01 -1.31
C VAL A 211 0.82 0.20 -0.24
N HIS A 212 -0.44 0.28 -0.66
CA HIS A 212 -1.58 0.05 0.21
C HIS A 212 -1.92 -1.43 0.27
N LEU A 213 -1.87 -1.97 1.46
CA LEU A 213 -2.30 -3.31 1.77
C LEU A 213 -3.80 -3.28 2.07
N LYS A 214 -4.61 -3.71 1.11
CA LYS A 214 -6.07 -3.85 1.20
C LYS A 214 -6.45 -5.24 0.71
N ASP A 215 -7.44 -5.86 1.32
CA ASP A 215 -7.93 -7.17 0.87
C ASP A 215 -9.38 -7.11 0.41
N LEU A 216 -9.66 -7.78 -0.69
CA LEU A 216 -10.97 -7.79 -1.33
C LEU A 216 -11.75 -9.03 -0.90
N LYS A 217 -12.96 -8.84 -0.40
CA LYS A 217 -13.87 -9.90 0.04
C LYS A 217 -14.03 -10.99 -1.01
N LYS A 218 -14.00 -12.25 -0.58
CA LYS A 218 -14.16 -13.41 -1.46
C LYS A 218 -15.47 -13.38 -2.23
N GLY A 219 -15.39 -13.65 -3.54
CA GLY A 219 -16.54 -13.71 -4.43
C GLY A 219 -16.96 -12.37 -5.03
N VAL A 220 -16.30 -11.25 -4.68
CA VAL A 220 -16.50 -9.99 -5.38
C VAL A 220 -15.99 -10.12 -6.80
N LYS A 221 -16.86 -9.77 -7.77
CA LYS A 221 -16.49 -9.77 -9.20
C LYS A 221 -15.50 -8.64 -9.50
N THR A 222 -14.57 -8.94 -10.38
CA THR A 222 -13.53 -8.02 -10.86
C THR A 222 -13.73 -7.71 -12.33
N GLY A 223 -13.04 -6.68 -12.84
CA GLY A 223 -13.10 -6.25 -14.24
C GLY A 223 -13.73 -4.87 -14.44
N GLU A 224 -14.07 -4.15 -13.37
CA GLU A 224 -14.63 -2.80 -13.44
C GLU A 224 -13.57 -1.72 -13.22
N HIS A 225 -13.54 -0.73 -14.13
CA HIS A 225 -12.58 0.38 -14.11
C HIS A 225 -13.22 1.68 -13.60
N THR A 226 -13.96 1.59 -12.49
CA THR A 226 -14.72 2.72 -11.95
C THR A 226 -13.98 3.49 -10.86
N GLY A 227 -12.99 2.87 -10.22
CA GLY A 227 -12.36 3.37 -9.02
C GLY A 227 -13.34 3.44 -7.83
N LYS A 228 -14.41 2.64 -7.86
CA LYS A 228 -15.44 2.62 -6.81
C LYS A 228 -15.93 1.20 -6.58
N THR A 229 -16.00 0.82 -5.33
CA THR A 229 -16.65 -0.42 -4.86
C THR A 229 -17.36 -0.14 -3.54
N ASP A 230 -18.19 -1.07 -3.10
CA ASP A 230 -18.77 -0.98 -1.76
C ASP A 230 -17.66 -1.14 -0.71
N VAL A 231 -17.56 -0.21 0.22
CA VAL A 231 -16.53 -0.25 1.28
C VAL A 231 -16.64 -1.49 2.19
N THR A 232 -17.77 -2.19 2.21
CA THR A 232 -17.93 -3.48 2.90
C THR A 232 -17.24 -4.64 2.17
N ASN A 233 -16.66 -4.39 1.00
CA ASN A 233 -15.79 -5.31 0.28
C ASN A 233 -14.36 -5.28 0.81
N ASP A 234 -13.96 -4.26 1.56
CA ASP A 234 -12.71 -4.24 2.29
C ASP A 234 -12.83 -5.17 3.51
N VAL A 235 -11.91 -6.10 3.62
CA VAL A 235 -11.88 -7.08 4.71
C VAL A 235 -10.48 -7.18 5.31
N ALA A 236 -10.38 -7.73 6.52
CA ALA A 236 -9.09 -7.92 7.16
C ALA A 236 -8.11 -8.67 6.26
N LEU A 237 -6.84 -8.24 6.23
CA LEU A 237 -5.80 -8.85 5.40
C LEU A 237 -5.69 -10.35 5.62
N GLY A 238 -5.63 -11.12 4.53
CA GLY A 238 -5.57 -12.58 4.53
C GLY A 238 -6.93 -13.28 4.69
N SER A 239 -8.02 -12.53 4.90
CA SER A 239 -9.38 -13.11 4.96
C SER A 239 -10.11 -13.04 3.61
N GLY A 240 -9.64 -12.21 2.70
CA GLY A 240 -10.20 -11.98 1.37
C GLY A 240 -9.70 -12.95 0.30
N GLN A 241 -9.64 -12.46 -0.93
CA GLN A 241 -9.28 -13.27 -2.11
C GLN A 241 -7.86 -12.99 -2.63
N MET A 242 -7.06 -12.13 -1.95
CA MET A 242 -5.70 -11.79 -2.39
C MET A 242 -4.69 -12.88 -2.02
N ASP A 243 -3.78 -13.22 -2.95
CA ASP A 243 -2.60 -14.04 -2.63
C ASP A 243 -1.50 -13.15 -2.03
N TYR A 244 -1.60 -12.89 -0.73
CA TYR A 244 -0.67 -12.02 -0.03
C TYR A 244 0.77 -12.53 -0.03
N VAL A 245 0.97 -13.86 -0.05
CA VAL A 245 2.33 -14.42 -0.09
C VAL A 245 3.01 -14.04 -1.42
N ALA A 246 2.34 -14.29 -2.54
CA ALA A 246 2.87 -13.94 -3.86
C ALA A 246 3.06 -12.41 -4.01
N ILE A 247 2.09 -11.62 -3.53
CA ILE A 247 2.11 -10.16 -3.63
C ILE A 247 3.27 -9.56 -2.82
N LEU A 248 3.43 -9.94 -1.55
CA LEU A 248 4.48 -9.41 -0.68
C LEU A 248 5.88 -9.81 -1.16
N LYS A 249 6.05 -11.04 -1.66
CA LYS A 249 7.32 -11.46 -2.31
C LYS A 249 7.65 -10.60 -3.52
N ALA A 250 6.68 -10.36 -4.39
CA ALA A 250 6.88 -9.55 -5.58
C ALA A 250 7.16 -8.08 -5.21
N ALA A 251 6.46 -7.51 -4.25
CA ALA A 251 6.69 -6.16 -3.74
C ALA A 251 8.10 -5.99 -3.15
N GLN A 252 8.55 -6.94 -2.33
CA GLN A 252 9.89 -6.93 -1.76
C GLN A 252 10.97 -7.02 -2.86
N LYS A 253 10.78 -7.92 -3.84
CA LYS A 253 11.69 -8.06 -5.00
C LYS A 253 11.73 -6.80 -5.86
N ALA A 254 10.60 -6.10 -6.02
CA ALA A 254 10.51 -4.82 -6.73
C ALA A 254 11.22 -3.68 -5.99
N GLY A 255 11.46 -3.81 -4.69
CA GLY A 255 12.12 -2.82 -3.85
C GLY A 255 11.16 -1.79 -3.25
N VAL A 256 9.90 -2.18 -3.00
CA VAL A 256 8.94 -1.37 -2.26
C VAL A 256 9.52 -0.99 -0.90
N LYS A 257 9.37 0.27 -0.52
CA LYS A 257 10.00 0.84 0.68
C LYS A 257 9.04 0.98 1.86
N TYR A 258 7.76 1.24 1.58
CA TYR A 258 6.75 1.46 2.61
C TYR A 258 5.45 0.74 2.26
N TYR A 259 4.84 0.18 3.29
CA TYR A 259 3.61 -0.58 3.20
C TYR A 259 2.62 0.00 4.21
N PHE A 260 1.47 0.46 3.76
CA PHE A 260 0.43 1.01 4.62
C PHE A 260 -0.81 0.12 4.54
N ILE A 261 -1.32 -0.29 5.70
CA ILE A 261 -2.67 -0.86 5.73
C ILE A 261 -3.65 0.28 5.44
N GLU A 262 -4.57 0.06 4.51
CA GLU A 262 -5.76 0.87 4.36
C GLU A 262 -6.99 -0.03 4.41
N ASP A 263 -7.97 0.36 5.21
CA ASP A 263 -9.23 -0.35 5.38
C ASP A 263 -10.35 0.67 5.46
N GLU A 264 -11.21 0.69 4.46
CA GLU A 264 -12.31 1.64 4.38
C GLU A 264 -13.62 1.11 4.97
N SER A 265 -13.63 -0.15 5.43
CA SER A 265 -14.77 -0.82 6.00
C SER A 265 -15.29 -0.11 7.26
N PRO A 266 -16.61 -0.12 7.50
CA PRO A 266 -17.17 0.28 8.79
C PRO A 266 -16.62 -0.53 9.97
N SER A 267 -16.10 -1.73 9.74
CA SER A 267 -15.49 -2.63 10.73
C SER A 267 -13.99 -2.44 10.92
N VAL A 268 -13.42 -1.32 10.44
CA VAL A 268 -11.97 -1.05 10.45
C VAL A 268 -11.32 -1.27 11.82
N ARG A 269 -11.98 -0.85 12.91
CA ARG A 269 -11.43 -1.02 14.28
C ARG A 269 -11.26 -2.49 14.69
N GLU A 270 -12.09 -3.38 14.18
CA GLU A 270 -12.01 -4.82 14.40
C GLU A 270 -11.01 -5.47 13.45
N GLN A 271 -10.92 -4.96 12.22
CA GLN A 271 -10.10 -5.54 11.16
C GLN A 271 -8.62 -5.16 11.27
N LEU A 272 -8.27 -3.96 11.73
CA LEU A 272 -6.87 -3.52 11.86
C LEU A 272 -6.03 -4.46 12.76
N PRO A 273 -6.47 -4.87 13.96
CA PRO A 273 -5.72 -5.83 14.78
C PRO A 273 -5.57 -7.20 14.10
N GLN A 274 -6.58 -7.65 13.34
CA GLN A 274 -6.53 -8.91 12.59
C GLN A 274 -5.51 -8.83 11.45
N SER A 275 -5.52 -7.73 10.70
CA SER A 275 -4.58 -7.45 9.61
C SER A 275 -3.13 -7.40 10.11
N LEU A 276 -2.87 -6.72 11.23
CA LEU A 276 -1.55 -6.70 11.87
C LEU A 276 -1.11 -8.09 12.32
N LYS A 277 -2.03 -8.90 12.89
CA LYS A 277 -1.74 -10.27 13.28
C LYS A 277 -1.40 -11.14 12.07
N PHE A 278 -2.16 -11.02 10.99
CA PHE A 278 -1.90 -11.73 9.74
C PHE A 278 -0.50 -11.43 9.20
N LEU A 279 -0.13 -10.15 9.06
CA LEU A 279 1.18 -9.75 8.53
C LEU A 279 2.36 -10.29 9.35
N LYS A 280 2.22 -10.38 10.68
CA LYS A 280 3.24 -10.98 11.56
C LYS A 280 3.41 -12.49 11.34
N GLN A 281 2.44 -13.15 10.74
CA GLN A 281 2.43 -14.60 10.53
C GLN A 281 2.75 -15.03 9.10
N VAL A 282 2.72 -14.10 8.14
CA VAL A 282 3.01 -14.41 6.72
C VAL A 282 4.46 -14.85 6.56
N LYS A 283 4.63 -16.04 5.95
CA LYS A 283 5.93 -16.64 5.66
C LYS A 283 5.92 -17.28 4.27
N TRP A 284 7.06 -17.35 3.64
CA TRP A 284 7.24 -17.99 2.34
C TRP A 284 8.59 -18.69 2.20
#